data_b03238550db3425bda9e46fb083ca3f4
#
_entry.id   b03238550db3425bda9e46fb083ca3f4
#
_cell.length_a   1.000
_cell.length_b   1.000
_cell.length_c   1.000
_cell.angle_alpha   90.00
_cell.angle_beta   90.00
_cell.angle_gamma   90.00
#
_symmetry.space_group_name_H-M   'P 1'
#
loop_
_entity.id
_entity.type
_entity.pdbx_description
1 polymer ?
#
loop_
_entity_poly.entity_id
_entity_poly.type
_entity_poly.pdbx_seq_one_letter_code
_entity_poly.pdbx_strand_id
1 'polypeptide(L)'
;MEMNNTTSIYTTDVSGNNDSIYVDDYAELRQSLNIMSLIVYCLDFVLGVLGNGVVIWVTGFKMKKTVNTVWFLNLAVADFLFTAFLPLSVTYTALNFHWPFGKFMCKLTGSLNSLNVFASVYILVVISVDRCVSVVWPIWAQNHRSVRKASCVSLGVWLLALILSTPAFVFRTTGSSYYHEDIINCFNNFAFSDDYETPAVNQLRQFRHQAITITRFLLGFVVPFTVIVSCYAVIIHRIRQNRTLASHSSRPFKIIAAIITTFFLCWAPFQILTILELVNFQIYHSETLDHVTTIGVPIATSLAFLNSCLNPLLYVFMGQDFKDKVCKSILNVLETAFKEEVSGSPTGTQSMDTSQGKEMTNLNTEA
;
A
#
# COMPACT_ATOMS: atom_id res chain seq x y z
N MET A 1 -1.80 4.43 12.54
CA MET A 1 -1.89 5.83 12.18
C MET A 1 -2.49 6.52 13.37
N GLU A 2 -1.66 6.96 14.26
CA GLU A 2 -2.05 7.76 15.41
C GLU A 2 -1.89 9.21 14.97
N MET A 3 -3.01 9.89 14.67
CA MET A 3 -3.01 11.29 14.98
C MET A 3 -3.27 11.38 16.48
N ASN A 4 -2.22 11.49 17.26
CA ASN A 4 -2.35 11.96 18.61
C ASN A 4 -2.84 13.41 18.52
N ASN A 5 -4.13 13.61 18.85
CA ASN A 5 -4.60 14.91 19.29
C ASN A 5 -3.98 15.19 20.67
N THR A 6 -2.65 15.22 20.74
CA THR A 6 -1.95 15.80 21.86
C THR A 6 -1.84 17.30 21.60
N THR A 7 -2.98 17.96 21.68
CA THR A 7 -2.95 19.35 22.10
C THR A 7 -2.65 19.30 23.59
N SER A 8 -1.39 19.40 23.97
CA SER A 8 -0.99 19.69 25.34
C SER A 8 -1.52 21.07 25.67
N ILE A 9 -2.75 21.12 26.19
CA ILE A 9 -3.21 22.30 26.90
C ILE A 9 -2.52 22.23 28.26
N TYR A 10 -1.45 22.98 28.42
CA TYR A 10 -1.01 23.36 29.74
C TYR A 10 -2.10 24.24 30.34
N THR A 11 -2.89 23.67 31.24
CA THR A 11 -3.67 24.47 32.20
C THR A 11 -2.68 25.08 33.16
N THR A 12 -2.19 26.28 32.85
CA THR A 12 -1.71 27.19 33.87
C THR A 12 -2.97 27.72 34.54
N ASP A 13 -3.15 27.38 35.83
CA ASP A 13 -4.03 28.10 36.73
C ASP A 13 -3.65 29.57 36.68
N VAL A 14 -4.44 30.37 36.00
CA VAL A 14 -4.41 31.81 36.12
C VAL A 14 -5.80 32.28 36.55
N SER A 15 -5.90 32.48 37.85
CA SER A 15 -6.86 33.39 38.43
C SER A 15 -6.64 34.80 37.84
N GLY A 16 -7.60 35.28 37.09
CA GLY A 16 -7.58 36.70 36.66
C GLY A 16 -8.13 36.92 35.25
N ASN A 17 -9.29 37.57 35.18
CA ASN A 17 -9.98 38.09 34.01
C ASN A 17 -9.04 38.58 32.90
N ASN A 18 -8.92 37.79 31.84
CA ASN A 18 -8.72 38.28 30.47
C ASN A 18 -9.00 37.08 29.56
N ASP A 19 -10.17 37.08 28.90
CA ASP A 19 -10.45 36.23 27.76
C ASP A 19 -9.47 36.58 26.62
N SER A 20 -8.23 36.14 26.73
CA SER A 20 -7.35 36.05 25.58
C SER A 20 -7.86 34.88 24.72
N ILE A 21 -8.54 35.22 23.63
CA ILE A 21 -8.82 34.33 22.52
C ILE A 21 -7.47 33.78 22.08
N TYR A 22 -7.11 32.59 22.52
CA TYR A 22 -6.03 31.80 21.91
C TYR A 22 -6.51 31.46 20.51
N VAL A 23 -6.17 32.32 19.55
CA VAL A 23 -6.29 32.00 18.13
C VAL A 23 -5.37 30.82 17.91
N ASP A 24 -5.93 29.66 17.56
CA ASP A 24 -5.13 28.49 17.15
C ASP A 24 -4.47 28.88 15.81
N ASP A 25 -3.28 29.49 15.87
CA ASP A 25 -2.49 29.91 14.71
C ASP A 25 -2.25 28.75 13.71
N TYR A 26 -2.52 27.52 14.13
CA TYR A 26 -2.36 26.30 13.34
C TYR A 26 -3.68 25.69 12.84
N ALA A 27 -4.84 26.25 13.17
CA ALA A 27 -6.13 25.68 12.73
C ALA A 27 -6.25 25.67 11.21
N GLU A 28 -5.89 26.77 10.55
CA GLU A 28 -5.87 26.86 9.08
C GLU A 28 -4.86 25.91 8.44
N LEU A 29 -3.67 25.76 9.05
CA LEU A 29 -2.64 24.84 8.57
C LEU A 29 -3.10 23.39 8.72
N ARG A 30 -3.69 23.00 9.85
CA ARG A 30 -4.27 21.66 10.06
C ARG A 30 -5.37 21.36 9.05
N GLN A 31 -6.26 22.32 8.80
CA GLN A 31 -7.31 22.17 7.79
C GLN A 31 -6.72 21.98 6.39
N SER A 32 -5.70 22.76 6.02
CA SER A 32 -5.00 22.62 4.74
C SER A 32 -4.31 21.27 4.59
N LEU A 33 -3.66 20.75 5.65
CA LEU A 33 -3.04 19.43 5.68
C LEU A 33 -4.08 18.31 5.58
N ASN A 34 -5.25 18.45 6.22
CA ASN A 34 -6.33 17.49 6.11
C ASN A 34 -6.89 17.43 4.69
N ILE A 35 -7.10 18.60 4.05
CA ILE A 35 -7.56 18.67 2.65
C ILE A 35 -6.52 18.04 1.72
N MET A 36 -5.23 18.36 1.90
CA MET A 36 -4.15 17.73 1.14
C MET A 36 -4.17 16.21 1.29
N SER A 37 -4.23 15.70 2.52
CA SER A 37 -4.29 14.25 2.79
C SER A 37 -5.50 13.61 2.14
N LEU A 38 -6.67 14.26 2.18
CA LEU A 38 -7.90 13.79 1.58
C LEU A 38 -7.78 13.64 0.06
N ILE A 39 -7.21 14.66 -0.61
CA ILE A 39 -6.95 14.62 -2.06
C ILE A 39 -6.01 13.47 -2.40
N VAL A 40 -4.91 13.33 -1.66
CA VAL A 40 -3.92 12.28 -1.90
C VAL A 40 -4.55 10.90 -1.70
N TYR A 41 -5.31 10.67 -0.62
CA TYR A 41 -5.96 9.37 -0.36
C TYR A 41 -7.00 9.01 -1.41
N CYS A 42 -7.75 9.99 -1.96
CA CYS A 42 -8.66 9.76 -3.07
C CYS A 42 -7.91 9.36 -4.35
N LEU A 43 -6.81 10.04 -4.66
CA LEU A 43 -5.95 9.69 -5.79
C LEU A 43 -5.34 8.30 -5.63
N ASP A 44 -4.84 7.98 -4.43
CA ASP A 44 -4.27 6.67 -4.12
C ASP A 44 -5.30 5.55 -4.24
N PHE A 45 -6.54 5.79 -3.80
CA PHE A 45 -7.63 4.84 -3.98
C PHE A 45 -7.85 4.53 -5.47
N VAL A 46 -8.07 5.56 -6.28
CA VAL A 46 -8.40 5.40 -7.70
C VAL A 46 -7.22 4.75 -8.45
N LEU A 47 -6.03 5.33 -8.34
CA LEU A 47 -4.85 4.85 -9.04
C LEU A 47 -4.38 3.49 -8.52
N GLY A 48 -4.46 3.28 -7.21
CA GLY A 48 -4.05 2.04 -6.57
C GLY A 48 -4.96 0.87 -6.90
N VAL A 49 -6.27 1.03 -6.82
CA VAL A 49 -7.23 -0.04 -7.17
C VAL A 49 -7.17 -0.36 -8.66
N LEU A 50 -7.22 0.65 -9.52
CA LEU A 50 -7.15 0.43 -10.97
C LEU A 50 -5.79 -0.11 -11.40
N GLY A 51 -4.71 0.50 -10.95
CA GLY A 51 -3.35 0.11 -11.31
C GLY A 51 -2.98 -1.29 -10.85
N ASN A 52 -3.16 -1.60 -9.57
CA ASN A 52 -2.87 -2.92 -9.03
C ASN A 52 -3.86 -3.96 -9.53
N GLY A 53 -5.13 -3.62 -9.73
CA GLY A 53 -6.12 -4.51 -10.36
C GLY A 53 -5.69 -4.95 -11.76
N VAL A 54 -5.20 -4.04 -12.59
CA VAL A 54 -4.64 -4.35 -13.93
C VAL A 54 -3.40 -5.23 -13.80
N VAL A 55 -2.49 -4.95 -12.86
CA VAL A 55 -1.31 -5.79 -12.62
C VAL A 55 -1.73 -7.21 -12.25
N ILE A 56 -2.66 -7.37 -11.31
CA ILE A 56 -3.17 -8.68 -10.87
C ILE A 56 -3.80 -9.44 -12.07
N TRP A 57 -4.62 -8.75 -12.85
CA TRP A 57 -5.28 -9.35 -13.99
C TRP A 57 -4.27 -9.82 -15.06
N VAL A 58 -3.31 -8.98 -15.42
CA VAL A 58 -2.32 -9.28 -16.45
C VAL A 58 -1.33 -10.36 -15.99
N THR A 59 -0.79 -10.24 -14.79
CA THR A 59 0.18 -11.22 -14.26
C THR A 59 -0.47 -12.55 -13.87
N GLY A 60 -1.71 -12.51 -13.39
CA GLY A 60 -2.44 -13.70 -12.97
C GLY A 60 -3.01 -14.53 -14.15
N PHE A 61 -3.52 -13.85 -15.19
CA PHE A 61 -4.30 -14.51 -16.25
C PHE A 61 -3.73 -14.37 -17.67
N LYS A 62 -2.94 -13.34 -17.97
CA LYS A 62 -2.47 -13.05 -19.34
C LYS A 62 -0.99 -13.34 -19.58
N MET A 63 -0.20 -13.44 -18.51
CA MET A 63 1.24 -13.72 -18.59
C MET A 63 1.56 -15.18 -18.25
N LYS A 64 2.62 -15.71 -18.86
CA LYS A 64 3.20 -17.00 -18.43
C LYS A 64 3.70 -16.87 -17.00
N LYS A 65 3.38 -17.84 -16.16
CA LYS A 65 3.84 -17.90 -14.77
C LYS A 65 5.36 -18.06 -14.74
N THR A 66 6.04 -17.08 -14.21
CA THR A 66 7.49 -17.06 -13.96
C THR A 66 7.72 -16.68 -12.49
N VAL A 67 8.92 -16.89 -11.99
CA VAL A 67 9.26 -16.46 -10.62
C VAL A 67 9.03 -14.95 -10.45
N ASN A 68 9.38 -14.15 -11.46
CA ASN A 68 9.17 -12.69 -11.42
C ASN A 68 7.68 -12.31 -11.37
N THR A 69 6.85 -12.98 -12.19
CA THR A 69 5.41 -12.68 -12.17
C THR A 69 4.75 -13.08 -10.84
N VAL A 70 5.27 -14.09 -10.13
CA VAL A 70 4.83 -14.41 -8.77
C VAL A 70 5.14 -13.27 -7.82
N TRP A 71 6.36 -12.71 -7.86
CA TRP A 71 6.73 -11.60 -6.99
C TRP A 71 5.88 -10.35 -7.22
N PHE A 72 5.73 -9.94 -8.47
CA PHE A 72 4.93 -8.75 -8.82
C PHE A 72 3.44 -8.94 -8.53
N LEU A 73 2.91 -10.14 -8.73
CA LEU A 73 1.53 -10.46 -8.36
C LEU A 73 1.29 -10.30 -6.86
N ASN A 74 2.18 -10.82 -6.02
CA ASN A 74 2.03 -10.73 -4.57
C ASN A 74 2.16 -9.27 -4.07
N LEU A 75 3.07 -8.49 -4.65
CA LEU A 75 3.21 -7.08 -4.34
C LEU A 75 1.93 -6.31 -4.72
N ALA A 76 1.41 -6.54 -5.93
CA ALA A 76 0.17 -5.91 -6.38
C ALA A 76 -1.05 -6.32 -5.54
N VAL A 77 -1.12 -7.57 -5.06
CA VAL A 77 -2.19 -8.02 -4.15
C VAL A 77 -2.12 -7.29 -2.80
N ALA A 78 -0.92 -7.11 -2.23
CA ALA A 78 -0.74 -6.38 -0.98
C ALA A 78 -1.20 -4.92 -1.13
N ASP A 79 -0.78 -4.24 -2.20
CA ASP A 79 -1.14 -2.86 -2.49
C ASP A 79 -2.63 -2.69 -2.82
N PHE A 80 -3.22 -3.64 -3.58
CA PHE A 80 -4.65 -3.63 -3.88
C PHE A 80 -5.51 -3.78 -2.63
N LEU A 81 -5.17 -4.72 -1.74
CA LEU A 81 -5.89 -4.91 -0.48
C LEU A 81 -5.87 -3.64 0.37
N PHE A 82 -4.73 -2.97 0.45
CA PHE A 82 -4.61 -1.71 1.20
C PHE A 82 -5.43 -0.59 0.54
N THR A 83 -5.24 -0.37 -0.76
CA THR A 83 -5.88 0.75 -1.48
C THR A 83 -7.40 0.60 -1.57
N ALA A 84 -7.93 -0.63 -1.63
CA ALA A 84 -9.37 -0.89 -1.62
C ALA A 84 -10.06 -0.45 -0.33
N PHE A 85 -9.33 -0.37 0.80
CA PHE A 85 -9.86 0.08 2.09
C PHE A 85 -9.58 1.55 2.39
N LEU A 86 -8.87 2.27 1.53
CA LEU A 86 -8.63 3.72 1.68
C LEU A 86 -9.90 4.58 1.79
N PRO A 87 -11.03 4.26 1.15
CA PRO A 87 -12.26 5.02 1.34
C PRO A 87 -12.69 5.18 2.81
N LEU A 88 -12.38 4.21 3.66
CA LEU A 88 -12.64 4.34 5.10
C LEU A 88 -11.77 5.43 5.76
N SER A 89 -10.51 5.54 5.34
CA SER A 89 -9.60 6.60 5.80
C SER A 89 -9.98 7.97 5.23
N VAL A 90 -10.43 8.01 3.97
CA VAL A 90 -10.99 9.22 3.34
C VAL A 90 -12.18 9.73 4.15
N THR A 91 -13.14 8.87 4.43
CA THR A 91 -14.33 9.22 5.21
C THR A 91 -13.96 9.68 6.63
N TYR A 92 -13.05 9.00 7.29
CA TYR A 92 -12.56 9.35 8.62
C TYR A 92 -11.94 10.76 8.66
N THR A 93 -11.10 11.09 7.67
CA THR A 93 -10.50 12.42 7.55
C THR A 93 -11.54 13.48 7.18
N ALA A 94 -12.48 13.18 6.26
CA ALA A 94 -13.53 14.09 5.84
C ALA A 94 -14.53 14.42 6.96
N LEU A 95 -14.75 13.49 7.90
CA LEU A 95 -15.60 13.68 9.07
C LEU A 95 -14.84 14.24 10.30
N ASN A 96 -13.73 14.95 10.09
CA ASN A 96 -12.90 15.51 11.16
C ASN A 96 -12.52 14.45 12.21
N PHE A 97 -12.06 13.30 11.74
CA PHE A 97 -11.65 12.15 12.55
C PHE A 97 -12.77 11.48 13.37
N HIS A 98 -14.03 11.62 12.94
CA HIS A 98 -15.11 10.79 13.42
C HIS A 98 -15.15 9.45 12.68
N TRP A 99 -15.12 8.33 13.42
CA TRP A 99 -15.12 6.96 12.90
C TRP A 99 -16.49 6.29 13.02
N PRO A 100 -17.31 6.28 11.94
CA PRO A 100 -18.66 5.73 12.00
C PRO A 100 -18.75 4.22 11.77
N PHE A 101 -17.63 3.54 11.42
CA PHE A 101 -17.66 2.16 10.93
C PHE A 101 -17.53 1.09 12.01
N GLY A 102 -17.51 1.48 13.29
CA GLY A 102 -17.43 0.58 14.42
C GLY A 102 -16.04 -0.03 14.66
N LYS A 103 -15.92 -0.75 15.77
CA LYS A 103 -14.66 -1.27 16.31
C LYS A 103 -13.98 -2.30 15.39
N PHE A 104 -14.76 -3.18 14.76
CA PHE A 104 -14.20 -4.21 13.88
C PHE A 104 -13.50 -3.61 12.66
N MET A 105 -14.13 -2.65 11.99
CA MET A 105 -13.54 -1.97 10.83
C MET A 105 -12.32 -1.12 11.21
N CYS A 106 -12.32 -0.51 12.40
CA CYS A 106 -11.15 0.19 12.93
C CYS A 106 -9.96 -0.77 13.08
N LYS A 107 -10.16 -1.95 13.66
CA LYS A 107 -9.14 -3.00 13.78
C LYS A 107 -8.67 -3.51 12.41
N LEU A 108 -9.61 -3.80 11.52
CA LEU A 108 -9.32 -4.34 10.18
C LEU A 108 -8.49 -3.36 9.34
N THR A 109 -8.90 -2.09 9.29
CA THR A 109 -8.18 -1.05 8.52
C THR A 109 -6.74 -0.87 9.03
N GLY A 110 -6.53 -0.79 10.35
CA GLY A 110 -5.20 -0.71 10.93
C GLY A 110 -4.33 -1.94 10.63
N SER A 111 -4.94 -3.13 10.66
CA SER A 111 -4.25 -4.38 10.35
C SER A 111 -3.88 -4.49 8.88
N LEU A 112 -4.77 -4.09 7.96
CA LEU A 112 -4.49 -4.09 6.52
C LEU A 112 -3.38 -3.11 6.16
N ASN A 113 -3.34 -1.93 6.78
CA ASN A 113 -2.23 -1.00 6.61
C ASN A 113 -0.90 -1.64 7.06
N SER A 114 -0.87 -2.24 8.24
CA SER A 114 0.32 -2.94 8.76
C SER A 114 0.72 -4.12 7.87
N LEU A 115 -0.26 -4.90 7.41
CA LEU A 115 -0.06 -6.05 6.53
C LEU A 115 0.55 -5.63 5.18
N ASN A 116 0.06 -4.53 4.58
CA ASN A 116 0.63 -3.98 3.35
C ASN A 116 2.11 -3.63 3.53
N VAL A 117 2.47 -2.93 4.62
CA VAL A 117 3.87 -2.56 4.89
C VAL A 117 4.76 -3.79 4.98
N PHE A 118 4.40 -4.77 5.83
CA PHE A 118 5.23 -5.95 6.05
C PHE A 118 5.25 -6.87 4.83
N ALA A 119 4.12 -7.14 4.19
CA ALA A 119 4.08 -7.97 2.98
C ALA A 119 4.92 -7.36 1.87
N SER A 120 4.76 -6.07 1.57
CA SER A 120 5.49 -5.39 0.51
C SER A 120 6.99 -5.37 0.78
N VAL A 121 7.44 -4.98 1.97
CA VAL A 121 8.88 -4.91 2.28
C VAL A 121 9.54 -6.30 2.26
N TYR A 122 8.90 -7.34 2.80
CA TYR A 122 9.49 -8.68 2.79
C TYR A 122 9.44 -9.33 1.40
N ILE A 123 8.46 -9.02 0.56
CA ILE A 123 8.49 -9.40 -0.87
C ILE A 123 9.68 -8.72 -1.56
N LEU A 124 9.95 -7.43 -1.29
CA LEU A 124 11.11 -6.72 -1.83
C LEU A 124 12.45 -7.32 -1.34
N VAL A 125 12.52 -7.75 -0.08
CA VAL A 125 13.67 -8.51 0.46
C VAL A 125 13.88 -9.79 -0.34
N VAL A 126 12.83 -10.60 -0.53
CA VAL A 126 12.91 -11.86 -1.27
C VAL A 126 13.30 -11.61 -2.74
N ILE A 127 12.76 -10.60 -3.39
CA ILE A 127 13.17 -10.19 -4.73
C ILE A 127 14.66 -9.86 -4.78
N SER A 128 15.16 -9.09 -3.81
CA SER A 128 16.58 -8.68 -3.74
C SER A 128 17.50 -9.86 -3.54
N VAL A 129 17.15 -10.80 -2.66
CA VAL A 129 17.87 -12.05 -2.45
C VAL A 129 17.83 -12.94 -3.71
N ASP A 130 16.66 -13.10 -4.34
CA ASP A 130 16.49 -13.86 -5.60
C ASP A 130 17.39 -13.31 -6.72
N ARG A 131 17.49 -11.97 -6.81
CA ARG A 131 18.39 -11.32 -7.77
C ARG A 131 19.86 -11.52 -7.43
N CYS A 132 20.22 -11.36 -6.16
CA CYS A 132 21.58 -11.57 -5.67
C CYS A 132 22.07 -13.00 -5.98
N VAL A 133 21.27 -13.98 -5.60
CA VAL A 133 21.56 -15.42 -5.89
C VAL A 133 21.67 -15.68 -7.39
N SER A 134 20.81 -15.09 -8.21
CA SER A 134 20.85 -15.26 -9.68
C SER A 134 22.11 -14.68 -10.31
N VAL A 135 22.72 -13.67 -9.72
CA VAL A 135 23.96 -13.05 -10.20
C VAL A 135 25.21 -13.75 -9.64
N VAL A 136 25.18 -14.14 -8.38
CA VAL A 136 26.35 -14.74 -7.71
C VAL A 136 26.52 -16.22 -8.09
N TRP A 137 25.41 -16.96 -8.16
CA TRP A 137 25.38 -18.39 -8.50
C TRP A 137 24.39 -18.71 -9.64
N PRO A 138 24.69 -18.27 -10.90
CA PRO A 138 23.74 -18.35 -12.01
C PRO A 138 23.34 -19.80 -12.34
N ILE A 139 24.28 -20.75 -12.33
CA ILE A 139 24.02 -22.17 -12.65
C ILE A 139 23.11 -22.79 -11.56
N TRP A 140 23.40 -22.52 -10.30
CA TRP A 140 22.58 -23.00 -9.18
C TRP A 140 21.16 -22.40 -9.26
N ALA A 141 21.06 -21.10 -9.51
CA ALA A 141 19.78 -20.40 -9.63
C ALA A 141 18.95 -20.98 -10.79
N GLN A 142 19.55 -21.26 -11.93
CA GLN A 142 18.87 -21.85 -13.09
C GLN A 142 18.25 -23.22 -12.76
N ASN A 143 18.93 -24.05 -11.98
CA ASN A 143 18.46 -25.38 -11.61
C ASN A 143 17.47 -25.40 -10.45
N HIS A 144 17.53 -24.43 -9.54
CA HIS A 144 16.74 -24.46 -8.31
C HIS A 144 15.60 -23.44 -8.27
N ARG A 145 15.59 -22.44 -9.15
CA ARG A 145 14.59 -21.37 -9.20
C ARG A 145 13.36 -21.85 -9.96
N SER A 146 12.25 -22.04 -9.23
CA SER A 146 10.99 -22.51 -9.82
C SER A 146 9.79 -21.70 -9.28
N VAL A 147 8.73 -21.63 -10.08
CA VAL A 147 7.46 -20.97 -9.73
C VAL A 147 6.88 -21.55 -8.43
N ARG A 148 6.92 -22.88 -8.27
CA ARG A 148 6.41 -23.55 -7.06
C ARG A 148 7.14 -23.09 -5.80
N LYS A 149 8.47 -23.03 -5.83
CA LYS A 149 9.27 -22.54 -4.70
C LYS A 149 8.99 -21.06 -4.42
N ALA A 150 8.88 -20.25 -5.45
CA ALA A 150 8.53 -18.83 -5.29
C ALA A 150 7.16 -18.66 -4.63
N SER A 151 6.16 -19.45 -5.02
CA SER A 151 4.83 -19.44 -4.39
C SER A 151 4.88 -19.88 -2.92
N CYS A 152 5.65 -20.92 -2.57
CA CYS A 152 5.83 -21.33 -1.17
C CYS A 152 6.51 -20.23 -0.33
N VAL A 153 7.54 -19.57 -0.86
CA VAL A 153 8.21 -18.46 -0.19
C VAL A 153 7.26 -17.29 -0.01
N SER A 154 6.44 -16.94 -1.03
CA SER A 154 5.41 -15.91 -0.91
C SER A 154 4.41 -16.22 0.19
N LEU A 155 3.96 -17.48 0.30
CA LEU A 155 3.08 -17.90 1.39
C LEU A 155 3.74 -17.69 2.76
N GLY A 156 5.02 -18.06 2.89
CA GLY A 156 5.79 -17.80 4.11
C GLY A 156 5.87 -16.30 4.45
N VAL A 157 6.07 -15.44 3.44
CA VAL A 157 6.06 -13.99 3.62
C VAL A 157 4.69 -13.49 4.11
N TRP A 158 3.58 -13.97 3.52
CA TRP A 158 2.24 -13.60 3.96
C TRP A 158 1.96 -14.02 5.41
N LEU A 159 2.35 -15.23 5.80
CA LEU A 159 2.21 -15.69 7.18
C LEU A 159 3.04 -14.84 8.14
N LEU A 160 4.28 -14.51 7.80
CA LEU A 160 5.12 -13.62 8.59
C LEU A 160 4.50 -12.22 8.71
N ALA A 161 4.03 -11.65 7.60
CA ALA A 161 3.38 -10.34 7.58
C ALA A 161 2.09 -10.32 8.43
N LEU A 162 1.29 -11.38 8.42
CA LEU A 162 0.12 -11.53 9.28
C LEU A 162 0.51 -11.53 10.77
N ILE A 163 1.54 -12.31 11.15
CA ILE A 163 2.03 -12.36 12.54
C ILE A 163 2.50 -10.97 12.97
N LEU A 164 3.30 -10.28 12.17
CA LEU A 164 3.82 -8.95 12.47
C LEU A 164 2.73 -7.86 12.48
N SER A 165 1.60 -8.10 11.82
CA SER A 165 0.46 -7.20 11.80
C SER A 165 -0.53 -7.43 12.94
N THR A 166 -0.41 -8.55 13.68
CA THR A 166 -1.29 -8.89 14.81
C THR A 166 -1.38 -7.78 15.86
N PRO A 167 -0.30 -7.08 16.25
CA PRO A 167 -0.39 -5.99 17.22
C PRO A 167 -1.36 -4.88 16.77
N ALA A 168 -1.40 -4.56 15.47
CA ALA A 168 -2.33 -3.57 14.95
C ALA A 168 -3.80 -4.00 15.13
N PHE A 169 -4.11 -5.29 15.02
CA PHE A 169 -5.45 -5.82 15.28
C PHE A 169 -5.79 -5.85 16.78
N VAL A 170 -4.82 -6.23 17.61
CA VAL A 170 -5.03 -6.40 19.06
C VAL A 170 -5.26 -5.06 19.73
N PHE A 171 -4.39 -4.08 19.50
CA PHE A 171 -4.40 -2.82 20.25
C PHE A 171 -5.33 -1.75 19.66
N ARG A 172 -5.78 -1.89 18.41
CA ARG A 172 -6.69 -0.91 17.82
C ARG A 172 -8.09 -1.01 18.40
N THR A 173 -8.69 0.15 18.72
CA THR A 173 -10.04 0.25 19.29
C THR A 173 -10.72 1.55 18.91
N THR A 174 -11.99 1.67 19.24
CA THR A 174 -12.76 2.91 19.11
C THR A 174 -13.13 3.42 20.48
N GLY A 175 -13.19 4.73 20.66
CA GLY A 175 -13.64 5.39 21.88
C GLY A 175 -14.00 6.85 21.61
N SER A 176 -14.76 7.45 22.51
CA SER A 176 -15.12 8.88 22.42
C SER A 176 -13.89 9.75 22.55
N SER A 177 -13.90 10.87 21.83
CA SER A 177 -12.86 11.90 21.95
C SER A 177 -12.92 12.53 23.35
N TYR A 178 -11.75 12.87 23.89
CA TYR A 178 -11.66 13.55 25.19
C TYR A 178 -12.33 14.93 25.19
N TYR A 179 -12.32 15.61 24.04
CA TYR A 179 -12.85 16.99 23.92
C TYR A 179 -14.30 17.06 23.42
N HIS A 180 -14.76 16.02 22.69
CA HIS A 180 -16.10 15.97 22.08
C HIS A 180 -16.66 14.58 22.23
N GLU A 181 -17.59 14.38 23.15
CA GLU A 181 -18.20 13.06 23.41
C GLU A 181 -18.89 12.45 22.19
N ASP A 182 -19.40 13.29 21.28
CA ASP A 182 -20.06 12.86 20.04
C ASP A 182 -19.08 12.36 18.95
N ILE A 183 -17.77 12.63 19.10
CA ILE A 183 -16.75 12.20 18.14
C ILE A 183 -16.14 10.88 18.60
N ILE A 184 -16.35 9.84 17.82
CA ILE A 184 -15.73 8.52 18.04
C ILE A 184 -14.43 8.46 17.25
N ASN A 185 -13.32 8.26 17.93
CA ASN A 185 -12.00 8.09 17.31
C ASN A 185 -11.63 6.61 17.15
N CYS A 186 -10.83 6.30 16.12
CA CYS A 186 -10.19 5.00 15.92
C CYS A 186 -8.69 5.12 16.24
N PHE A 187 -8.25 4.56 17.37
CA PHE A 187 -6.90 4.74 17.91
C PHE A 187 -6.30 3.45 18.49
N ASN A 188 -5.04 3.46 18.88
CA ASN A 188 -4.40 2.34 19.57
C ASN A 188 -4.50 2.51 21.08
N ASN A 189 -5.13 1.53 21.77
CA ASN A 189 -5.16 1.46 23.23
C ASN A 189 -4.18 0.39 23.73
N PHE A 190 -2.98 0.79 24.06
CA PHE A 190 -1.92 -0.10 24.56
C PHE A 190 -2.13 -0.56 26.01
N ALA A 191 -3.03 0.07 26.76
CA ALA A 191 -3.36 -0.32 28.13
C ALA A 191 -4.44 -1.41 28.20
N PHE A 192 -5.31 -1.53 27.20
CA PHE A 192 -6.59 -2.26 27.24
C PHE A 192 -7.57 -1.75 28.30
N SER A 193 -7.32 -0.57 28.86
CA SER A 193 -8.10 0.08 29.91
C SER A 193 -8.22 1.56 29.58
N ASP A 194 -9.31 2.16 30.04
CA ASP A 194 -9.54 3.60 29.98
C ASP A 194 -9.04 4.31 31.26
N ASP A 195 -8.34 3.56 32.11
CA ASP A 195 -7.69 4.09 33.32
C ASP A 195 -6.39 4.80 32.93
N TYR A 196 -6.37 6.11 33.12
CA TYR A 196 -5.23 6.99 32.88
C TYR A 196 -4.55 7.46 34.18
N GLU A 197 -5.12 7.12 35.35
CA GLU A 197 -4.64 7.59 36.64
C GLU A 197 -3.69 6.59 37.31
N THR A 198 -3.91 5.29 37.14
CA THR A 198 -3.06 4.27 37.79
C THR A 198 -1.66 4.24 37.18
N PRO A 199 -0.59 4.52 37.98
CA PRO A 199 0.79 4.56 37.47
C PRO A 199 1.26 3.26 36.80
N ALA A 200 0.87 2.10 37.33
CA ALA A 200 1.21 0.80 36.75
C ALA A 200 0.61 0.58 35.36
N VAL A 201 -0.63 1.03 35.14
CA VAL A 201 -1.32 0.96 33.84
C VAL A 201 -0.61 1.88 32.83
N ASN A 202 -0.24 3.09 33.24
CA ASN A 202 0.46 4.03 32.39
C ASN A 202 1.88 3.54 32.03
N GLN A 203 2.61 2.95 32.96
CA GLN A 203 3.93 2.36 32.69
C GLN A 203 3.81 1.20 31.68
N LEU A 204 2.80 0.33 31.82
CA LEU A 204 2.58 -0.77 30.91
C LEU A 204 2.19 -0.27 29.51
N ARG A 205 1.35 0.77 29.43
CA ARG A 205 0.96 1.46 28.18
C ARG A 205 2.20 1.99 27.46
N GLN A 206 3.04 2.72 28.15
CA GLN A 206 4.28 3.29 27.60
C GLN A 206 5.24 2.18 27.12
N PHE A 207 5.47 1.16 27.93
CA PHE A 207 6.31 0.03 27.54
C PHE A 207 5.81 -0.68 26.27
N ARG A 208 4.51 -0.98 26.17
CA ARG A 208 3.93 -1.62 24.97
C ARG A 208 4.02 -0.72 23.75
N HIS A 209 3.75 0.58 23.90
CA HIS A 209 3.89 1.54 22.82
C HIS A 209 5.33 1.58 22.30
N GLN A 210 6.31 1.72 23.17
CA GLN A 210 7.74 1.68 22.83
C GLN A 210 8.11 0.38 22.11
N ALA A 211 7.80 -0.76 22.71
CA ALA A 211 8.17 -2.07 22.18
C ALA A 211 7.60 -2.28 20.78
N ILE A 212 6.33 -1.93 20.55
CA ILE A 212 5.67 -2.09 19.25
C ILE A 212 6.26 -1.13 18.22
N THR A 213 6.46 0.14 18.57
CA THR A 213 7.01 1.15 17.65
C THR A 213 8.45 0.79 17.26
N ILE A 214 9.30 0.44 18.21
CA ILE A 214 10.69 0.03 17.94
C ILE A 214 10.73 -1.27 17.11
N THR A 215 9.92 -2.27 17.46
CA THR A 215 9.86 -3.53 16.70
C THR A 215 9.41 -3.28 15.27
N ARG A 216 8.39 -2.44 15.07
CA ARG A 216 7.90 -2.06 13.74
C ARG A 216 8.96 -1.31 12.93
N PHE A 217 9.68 -0.40 13.54
CA PHE A 217 10.80 0.31 12.91
C PHE A 217 11.93 -0.65 12.52
N LEU A 218 12.36 -1.52 13.43
CA LEU A 218 13.44 -2.47 13.17
C LEU A 218 13.07 -3.50 12.10
N LEU A 219 11.94 -4.18 12.28
CA LEU A 219 11.51 -5.27 11.38
C LEU A 219 10.84 -4.77 10.09
N GLY A 220 10.19 -3.62 10.12
CA GLY A 220 9.54 -3.05 8.93
C GLY A 220 10.45 -2.16 8.08
N PHE A 221 11.59 -1.70 8.62
CA PHE A 221 12.44 -0.75 7.90
C PHE A 221 13.93 -1.10 7.99
N VAL A 222 14.54 -1.11 9.18
CA VAL A 222 16.01 -1.23 9.32
C VAL A 222 16.54 -2.57 8.79
N VAL A 223 15.99 -3.69 9.26
CA VAL A 223 16.42 -5.03 8.84
C VAL A 223 16.20 -5.25 7.34
N PRO A 224 15.00 -5.02 6.78
CA PRO A 224 14.80 -5.11 5.34
C PRO A 224 15.73 -4.22 4.52
N PHE A 225 15.92 -2.97 4.91
CA PHE A 225 16.83 -2.03 4.25
C PHE A 225 18.24 -2.55 4.21
N THR A 226 18.78 -3.02 5.34
CA THR A 226 20.13 -3.56 5.44
C THR A 226 20.32 -4.78 4.52
N VAL A 227 19.39 -5.72 4.50
CA VAL A 227 19.45 -6.90 3.63
C VAL A 227 19.43 -6.49 2.15
N ILE A 228 18.51 -5.60 1.78
CA ILE A 228 18.36 -5.13 0.41
C ILE A 228 19.63 -4.42 -0.08
N VAL A 229 20.14 -3.44 0.69
CA VAL A 229 21.37 -2.72 0.36
C VAL A 229 22.57 -3.66 0.23
N SER A 230 22.70 -4.64 1.14
CA SER A 230 23.76 -5.65 1.06
C SER A 230 23.67 -6.49 -0.21
N CYS A 231 22.45 -6.96 -0.58
CA CYS A 231 22.25 -7.70 -1.83
C CYS A 231 22.64 -6.86 -3.06
N TYR A 232 22.23 -5.59 -3.11
CA TYR A 232 22.56 -4.71 -4.23
C TYR A 232 24.04 -4.35 -4.28
N ALA A 233 24.71 -4.16 -3.16
CA ALA A 233 26.16 -3.96 -3.10
C ALA A 233 26.91 -5.16 -3.72
N VAL A 234 26.52 -6.38 -3.36
CA VAL A 234 27.07 -7.62 -3.94
C VAL A 234 26.79 -7.70 -5.45
N ILE A 235 25.58 -7.42 -5.89
CA ILE A 235 25.20 -7.41 -7.31
C ILE A 235 26.06 -6.42 -8.09
N ILE A 236 26.18 -5.19 -7.63
CA ILE A 236 26.96 -4.14 -8.29
C ILE A 236 28.44 -4.54 -8.36
N HIS A 237 28.99 -5.08 -7.28
CA HIS A 237 30.37 -5.56 -7.25
C HIS A 237 30.60 -6.65 -8.30
N ARG A 238 29.72 -7.65 -8.41
CA ARG A 238 29.81 -8.74 -9.38
C ARG A 238 29.66 -8.27 -10.83
N ILE A 239 28.74 -7.34 -11.11
CA ILE A 239 28.54 -6.77 -12.45
C ILE A 239 29.76 -5.96 -12.89
N ARG A 240 30.39 -5.22 -11.96
CA ARG A 240 31.61 -4.47 -12.27
C ARG A 240 32.81 -5.37 -12.61
N GLN A 241 32.90 -6.55 -11.97
CA GLN A 241 33.95 -7.53 -12.26
C GLN A 241 33.75 -8.24 -13.60
N ASN A 242 32.51 -8.45 -14.05
CA ASN A 242 32.18 -9.21 -15.26
C ASN A 242 31.40 -8.35 -16.26
N ARG A 243 32.11 -7.68 -17.17
CA ARG A 243 31.51 -6.81 -18.20
C ARG A 243 30.52 -7.50 -19.15
N THR A 244 30.64 -8.82 -19.36
CA THR A 244 29.71 -9.62 -20.17
C THR A 244 28.33 -9.75 -19.53
N LEU A 245 28.22 -9.72 -18.20
CA LEU A 245 26.94 -9.73 -17.46
C LEU A 245 26.20 -8.41 -17.57
N ALA A 246 26.90 -7.31 -17.82
CA ALA A 246 26.34 -5.95 -17.86
C ALA A 246 25.39 -5.73 -19.05
N SER A 247 25.62 -6.39 -20.20
CA SER A 247 24.84 -6.14 -21.42
C SER A 247 23.48 -6.85 -21.44
N HIS A 248 23.35 -8.03 -20.84
CA HIS A 248 22.12 -8.84 -20.88
C HIS A 248 21.16 -8.63 -19.74
N SER A 249 21.57 -7.99 -18.64
CA SER A 249 20.82 -7.97 -17.38
C SER A 249 20.26 -6.59 -16.97
N SER A 250 20.46 -5.52 -17.75
CA SER A 250 20.30 -4.16 -17.24
C SER A 250 18.85 -3.73 -16.98
N ARG A 251 17.85 -4.15 -17.76
CA ARG A 251 16.47 -3.67 -17.65
C ARG A 251 15.71 -4.19 -16.40
N PRO A 252 15.65 -5.52 -16.12
CA PRO A 252 14.96 -6.01 -14.92
C PRO A 252 15.53 -5.47 -13.61
N PHE A 253 16.86 -5.26 -13.57
CA PHE A 253 17.52 -4.68 -12.39
C PHE A 253 17.11 -3.23 -12.16
N LYS A 254 16.98 -2.43 -13.21
CA LYS A 254 16.56 -1.03 -13.11
C LYS A 254 15.14 -0.91 -12.55
N ILE A 255 14.21 -1.77 -13.00
CA ILE A 255 12.83 -1.79 -12.49
C ILE A 255 12.81 -2.10 -10.99
N ILE A 256 13.47 -3.17 -10.59
CA ILE A 256 13.50 -3.59 -9.19
C ILE A 256 14.21 -2.54 -8.31
N ALA A 257 15.31 -1.98 -8.78
CA ALA A 257 16.01 -0.90 -8.09
C ALA A 257 15.11 0.33 -7.92
N ALA A 258 14.36 0.71 -8.96
CA ALA A 258 13.41 1.82 -8.89
C ALA A 258 12.29 1.57 -7.87
N ILE A 259 11.69 0.37 -7.87
CA ILE A 259 10.64 -0.02 -6.92
C ILE A 259 11.15 0.07 -5.48
N ILE A 260 12.34 -0.50 -5.22
CA ILE A 260 12.97 -0.48 -3.91
C ILE A 260 13.30 0.94 -3.45
N THR A 261 13.90 1.74 -4.33
CA THR A 261 14.24 3.13 -4.04
C THR A 261 12.98 3.93 -3.72
N THR A 262 11.92 3.78 -4.53
CA THR A 262 10.63 4.43 -4.31
C THR A 262 10.02 4.01 -2.97
N PHE A 263 10.05 2.72 -2.64
CA PHE A 263 9.55 2.22 -1.36
C PHE A 263 10.24 2.93 -0.18
N PHE A 264 11.57 2.93 -0.15
CA PHE A 264 12.28 3.54 0.97
C PHE A 264 12.15 5.06 1.01
N LEU A 265 12.13 5.75 -0.13
CA LEU A 265 11.91 7.19 -0.17
C LEU A 265 10.52 7.58 0.34
N CYS A 266 9.50 6.79 0.02
CA CYS A 266 8.15 7.02 0.48
C CYS A 266 7.96 6.71 1.98
N TRP A 267 8.61 5.65 2.49
CA TRP A 267 8.41 5.21 3.87
C TRP A 267 9.39 5.81 4.88
N ALA A 268 10.58 6.25 4.48
CA ALA A 268 11.59 6.78 5.39
C ALA A 268 11.11 8.01 6.19
N PRO A 269 10.46 9.04 5.59
CA PRO A 269 9.98 10.18 6.34
C PRO A 269 9.01 9.79 7.46
N PHE A 270 8.07 8.89 7.16
CA PHE A 270 7.10 8.41 8.15
C PHE A 270 7.80 7.66 9.30
N GLN A 271 8.73 6.77 9.00
CA GLN A 271 9.45 6.01 10.01
C GLN A 271 10.31 6.89 10.91
N ILE A 272 10.99 7.90 10.33
CA ILE A 272 11.80 8.86 11.07
C ILE A 272 10.91 9.69 12.01
N LEU A 273 9.81 10.25 11.50
CA LEU A 273 8.91 11.08 12.29
C LEU A 273 8.24 10.29 13.42
N THR A 274 7.87 9.03 13.19
CA THR A 274 7.29 8.17 14.24
C THR A 274 8.29 7.91 15.38
N ILE A 275 9.58 7.73 15.07
CA ILE A 275 10.61 7.60 16.10
C ILE A 275 10.88 8.94 16.80
N LEU A 276 10.90 10.06 16.07
CA LEU A 276 11.03 11.38 16.66
C LEU A 276 9.88 11.69 17.63
N GLU A 277 8.64 11.37 17.25
CA GLU A 277 7.46 11.50 18.11
C GLU A 277 7.60 10.66 19.39
N LEU A 278 8.03 9.40 19.27
CA LEU A 278 8.27 8.53 20.42
C LEU A 278 9.33 9.10 21.36
N VAL A 279 10.46 9.57 20.82
CA VAL A 279 11.57 10.13 21.59
C VAL A 279 11.16 11.45 22.24
N ASN A 280 10.43 12.33 21.52
CA ASN A 280 9.96 13.58 22.06
C ASN A 280 8.99 13.38 23.22
N PHE A 281 8.04 12.47 23.07
CA PHE A 281 7.07 12.14 24.11
C PHE A 281 7.71 11.64 25.40
N GLN A 282 8.87 10.99 25.31
CA GLN A 282 9.49 10.33 26.46
C GLN A 282 10.63 11.12 27.11
N ILE A 283 11.38 11.88 26.33
CA ILE A 283 12.65 12.45 26.76
C ILE A 283 12.66 13.97 26.70
N TYR A 284 12.25 14.55 25.57
CA TYR A 284 12.51 15.97 25.33
C TYR A 284 11.34 16.88 25.70
N HIS A 285 10.09 16.44 25.49
CA HIS A 285 8.89 17.27 25.65
C HIS A 285 9.05 18.65 24.99
N SER A 286 9.64 18.67 23.79
CA SER A 286 9.97 19.90 23.05
C SER A 286 8.79 20.33 22.17
N GLU A 287 8.30 21.54 22.39
CA GLU A 287 7.25 22.15 21.55
C GLU A 287 7.64 22.19 20.07
N THR A 288 8.91 22.46 19.77
CA THR A 288 9.41 22.48 18.39
C THR A 288 9.28 21.11 17.71
N LEU A 289 9.59 20.02 18.44
CA LEU A 289 9.43 18.67 17.91
C LEU A 289 7.95 18.28 17.78
N ASP A 290 7.08 18.73 18.68
CA ASP A 290 5.63 18.56 18.56
C ASP A 290 5.10 19.25 17.31
N HIS A 291 5.54 20.45 17.00
CA HIS A 291 5.19 21.16 15.77
C HIS A 291 5.68 20.41 14.52
N VAL A 292 6.94 19.95 14.51
CA VAL A 292 7.53 19.20 13.40
C VAL A 292 6.76 17.91 13.15
N THR A 293 6.39 17.17 14.19
CA THR A 293 5.63 15.92 14.03
C THR A 293 4.18 16.17 13.66
N THR A 294 3.54 17.20 14.20
CA THR A 294 2.16 17.57 13.86
C THR A 294 2.00 17.92 12.38
N ILE A 295 2.97 18.60 11.79
CA ILE A 295 2.97 18.96 10.37
C ILE A 295 3.50 17.80 9.51
N GLY A 296 4.58 17.20 9.95
CA GLY A 296 5.32 16.21 9.19
C GLY A 296 4.61 14.86 9.03
N VAL A 297 3.91 14.39 10.07
CA VAL A 297 3.26 13.08 10.05
C VAL A 297 2.15 12.97 8.98
N PRO A 298 1.22 13.92 8.80
CA PRO A 298 0.25 13.87 7.72
C PRO A 298 0.88 13.84 6.32
N ILE A 299 1.93 14.65 6.10
CA ILE A 299 2.67 14.69 4.84
C ILE A 299 3.37 13.36 4.58
N ALA A 300 4.11 12.86 5.57
CA ALA A 300 4.85 11.60 5.46
C ALA A 300 3.93 10.39 5.29
N THR A 301 2.76 10.41 5.92
CA THR A 301 1.73 9.38 5.75
C THR A 301 1.16 9.38 4.34
N SER A 302 0.84 10.57 3.82
CA SER A 302 0.36 10.73 2.44
C SER A 302 1.41 10.23 1.44
N LEU A 303 2.69 10.54 1.66
CA LEU A 303 3.79 10.04 0.85
C LEU A 303 3.95 8.51 0.95
N ALA A 304 3.81 7.94 2.14
CA ALA A 304 3.87 6.49 2.33
C ALA A 304 2.74 5.75 1.61
N PHE A 305 1.54 6.32 1.56
CA PHE A 305 0.39 5.75 0.85
C PHE A 305 0.58 5.79 -0.66
N LEU A 306 1.13 6.89 -1.21
CA LEU A 306 1.48 7.01 -2.62
C LEU A 306 2.35 5.84 -3.13
N ASN A 307 3.15 5.23 -2.28
CA ASN A 307 3.95 4.06 -2.65
C ASN A 307 3.12 2.95 -3.30
N SER A 308 1.92 2.68 -2.77
CA SER A 308 1.07 1.59 -3.26
C SER A 308 0.49 1.84 -4.66
N CYS A 309 0.37 3.08 -5.11
CA CYS A 309 -0.07 3.41 -6.47
C CYS A 309 1.10 3.62 -7.46
N LEU A 310 2.33 3.83 -6.97
CA LEU A 310 3.51 4.02 -7.84
C LEU A 310 4.01 2.72 -8.46
N ASN A 311 3.87 1.58 -7.79
CA ASN A 311 4.35 0.29 -8.26
C ASN A 311 3.80 -0.09 -9.66
N PRO A 312 2.49 -0.01 -9.95
CA PRO A 312 1.96 -0.27 -11.30
C PRO A 312 2.55 0.65 -12.37
N LEU A 313 2.77 1.92 -12.06
CA LEU A 313 3.36 2.88 -12.98
C LEU A 313 4.80 2.49 -13.33
N LEU A 314 5.60 2.07 -12.35
CA LEU A 314 6.96 1.61 -12.57
C LEU A 314 7.02 0.38 -13.48
N TYR A 315 6.06 -0.56 -13.35
CA TYR A 315 5.98 -1.73 -14.24
C TYR A 315 5.67 -1.34 -15.69
N VAL A 316 4.77 -0.38 -15.90
CA VAL A 316 4.39 0.10 -17.24
C VAL A 316 5.52 0.90 -17.89
N PHE A 317 6.16 1.81 -17.16
CA PHE A 317 7.20 2.67 -17.72
C PHE A 317 8.51 1.94 -18.00
N MET A 318 8.85 0.93 -17.21
CA MET A 318 10.15 0.26 -17.30
C MET A 318 10.09 -1.14 -17.91
N GLY A 319 8.93 -1.77 -17.98
CA GLY A 319 8.71 -3.14 -18.50
C GLY A 319 8.04 -3.14 -19.87
N GLN A 320 8.79 -3.13 -20.98
CA GLN A 320 8.21 -3.16 -22.34
C GLN A 320 7.28 -4.35 -22.55
N ASP A 321 7.71 -5.56 -22.16
CA ASP A 321 6.89 -6.78 -22.26
C ASP A 321 5.57 -6.68 -21.47
N PHE A 322 5.61 -6.02 -20.31
CA PHE A 322 4.42 -5.79 -19.49
C PHE A 322 3.51 -4.74 -20.14
N LYS A 323 4.08 -3.62 -20.58
CA LYS A 323 3.37 -2.54 -21.30
C LYS A 323 2.64 -3.08 -22.53
N ASP A 324 3.33 -3.85 -23.38
CA ASP A 324 2.75 -4.42 -24.61
C ASP A 324 1.59 -5.36 -24.30
N LYS A 325 1.70 -6.14 -23.24
CA LYS A 325 0.61 -7.05 -22.82
C LYS A 325 -0.56 -6.32 -22.20
N VAL A 326 -0.33 -5.28 -21.40
CA VAL A 326 -1.38 -4.41 -20.86
C VAL A 326 -2.12 -3.73 -22.00
N CYS A 327 -1.42 -3.07 -22.93
CA CYS A 327 -2.02 -2.38 -24.07
C CYS A 327 -2.85 -3.34 -24.95
N LYS A 328 -2.29 -4.51 -25.32
CA LYS A 328 -3.00 -5.52 -26.11
C LYS A 328 -4.23 -6.08 -25.37
N SER A 329 -4.13 -6.30 -24.07
CA SER A 329 -5.24 -6.84 -23.29
C SER A 329 -6.37 -5.81 -23.15
N ILE A 330 -6.05 -4.53 -22.92
CA ILE A 330 -7.05 -3.46 -22.83
C ILE A 330 -7.71 -3.26 -24.20
N LEU A 331 -6.93 -3.20 -25.30
CA LEU A 331 -7.48 -3.08 -26.65
C LEU A 331 -8.42 -4.23 -26.99
N ASN A 332 -8.05 -5.47 -26.69
CA ASN A 332 -8.92 -6.62 -26.93
C ASN A 332 -10.24 -6.56 -26.15
N VAL A 333 -10.21 -6.08 -24.90
CA VAL A 333 -11.42 -5.90 -24.08
C VAL A 333 -12.30 -4.81 -24.68
N LEU A 334 -11.70 -3.69 -25.08
CA LEU A 334 -12.44 -2.58 -25.73
C LEU A 334 -13.04 -3.03 -27.06
N GLU A 335 -12.29 -3.72 -27.93
CA GLU A 335 -12.82 -4.24 -29.18
C GLU A 335 -13.96 -5.23 -28.97
N THR A 336 -13.88 -6.07 -27.94
CA THR A 336 -14.96 -7.02 -27.61
C THR A 336 -16.19 -6.28 -27.13
N ALA A 337 -16.03 -5.29 -26.23
CA ALA A 337 -17.13 -4.47 -25.73
C ALA A 337 -17.82 -3.68 -26.87
N PHE A 338 -17.06 -3.07 -27.77
CA PHE A 338 -17.64 -2.37 -28.94
C PHE A 338 -18.32 -3.30 -29.94
N LYS A 339 -17.81 -4.53 -30.11
CA LYS A 339 -18.48 -5.53 -30.99
C LYS A 339 -19.80 -6.00 -30.39
N GLU A 340 -19.90 -6.16 -29.07
CA GLU A 340 -21.13 -6.50 -28.36
C GLU A 340 -22.18 -5.37 -28.46
N GLU A 341 -21.79 -4.11 -28.36
CA GLU A 341 -22.68 -2.96 -28.54
C GLU A 341 -23.23 -2.89 -29.97
N VAL A 342 -22.41 -3.16 -30.98
CA VAL A 342 -22.83 -3.15 -32.39
C VAL A 342 -23.76 -4.34 -32.71
N SER A 343 -23.58 -5.49 -32.06
CA SER A 343 -24.41 -6.68 -32.24
C SER A 343 -25.71 -6.63 -31.41
N GLY A 344 -25.78 -5.78 -30.40
CA GLY A 344 -26.96 -5.61 -29.52
C GLY A 344 -27.96 -4.54 -29.96
N SER A 345 -27.75 -3.83 -31.08
CA SER A 345 -28.74 -2.91 -31.65
C SER A 345 -29.84 -3.69 -32.35
N PRO A 346 -31.11 -3.64 -31.89
CA PRO A 346 -32.21 -4.30 -32.57
C PRO A 346 -32.54 -3.48 -33.81
N THR A 347 -32.02 -3.89 -34.98
CA THR A 347 -32.56 -3.45 -36.28
C THR A 347 -33.92 -4.10 -36.49
N GLY A 348 -34.94 -3.47 -35.93
CA GLY A 348 -36.31 -3.69 -36.28
C GLY A 348 -36.56 -3.12 -37.68
N THR A 349 -36.45 -3.97 -38.69
CA THR A 349 -37.12 -3.68 -39.99
C THR A 349 -37.86 -4.94 -40.36
N GLN A 350 -39.15 -4.94 -40.04
CA GLN A 350 -40.15 -5.77 -40.71
C GLN A 350 -40.16 -5.41 -42.19
N SER A 351 -39.87 -6.36 -43.06
CA SER A 351 -40.35 -6.30 -44.43
C SER A 351 -41.21 -7.54 -44.69
N MET A 352 -42.46 -7.22 -44.99
CA MET A 352 -43.57 -8.07 -45.33
C MET A 352 -43.30 -8.98 -46.53
N ASP A 353 -43.91 -10.17 -46.42
CA ASP A 353 -44.27 -11.13 -47.44
C ASP A 353 -44.41 -10.64 -48.87
N THR A 354 -43.91 -11.44 -49.80
CA THR A 354 -44.66 -11.81 -50.97
C THR A 354 -44.25 -13.20 -51.47
N SER A 355 -45.19 -14.11 -51.35
CA SER A 355 -45.21 -15.47 -51.91
C SER A 355 -45.33 -15.45 -53.45
N GLN A 356 -44.67 -16.37 -54.09
CA GLN A 356 -45.05 -17.16 -55.29
C GLN A 356 -43.81 -17.84 -55.81
N GLY A 357 -43.68 -19.15 -55.80
CA GLY A 357 -44.39 -20.18 -56.55
C GLY A 357 -43.64 -20.52 -57.82
N LYS A 358 -43.02 -21.72 -57.89
CA LYS A 358 -42.92 -22.73 -58.96
C LYS A 358 -41.60 -23.48 -58.81
N GLU A 359 -41.67 -24.75 -58.43
CA GLU A 359 -41.85 -25.96 -59.20
C GLU A 359 -40.66 -26.38 -60.09
N MET A 360 -40.14 -27.55 -59.75
CA MET A 360 -39.60 -28.67 -60.54
C MET A 360 -38.50 -28.40 -61.57
N THR A 361 -37.43 -29.08 -61.54
CA THR A 361 -37.23 -30.36 -62.25
C THR A 361 -35.83 -30.96 -61.99
N ASN A 362 -35.84 -32.25 -61.74
CA ASN A 362 -34.85 -33.30 -61.84
C ASN A 362 -33.67 -33.12 -62.82
N LEU A 363 -32.60 -33.73 -62.52
CA LEU A 363 -32.00 -34.98 -63.05
C LEU A 363 -30.47 -34.94 -63.03
N ASN A 364 -29.91 -35.95 -62.37
CA ASN A 364 -28.82 -36.87 -62.78
C ASN A 364 -27.65 -36.27 -63.62
N THR A 365 -26.43 -36.56 -63.31
CA THR A 365 -25.68 -37.81 -63.57
C THR A 365 -24.20 -37.57 -63.25
N GLU A 366 -23.65 -38.55 -62.61
CA GLU A 366 -22.31 -39.15 -62.70
C GLU A 366 -21.21 -38.45 -63.49
N ALA A 367 -20.08 -38.23 -62.88
CA ALA A 367 -18.82 -38.89 -63.16
C ALA A 367 -17.83 -38.61 -62.00
#